data_5a2843fe307e3c15b099821fd8b90ffc
#
_entry.id   5a2843fe307e3c15b099821fd8b90ffc
#
_cell.length_a   1.000
_cell.length_b   1.000
_cell.length_c   1.000
_cell.angle_alpha   90.00
_cell.angle_beta   90.00
_cell.angle_gamma   90.00
#
_symmetry.space_group_name_H-M   'P 1'
#
loop_
_entity.id
_entity.type
_entity.pdbx_description
1 polymer ?
#
loop_
_entity_poly.entity_id
_entity_poly.type
_entity_poly.pdbx_seq_one_letter_code
_entity_poly.pdbx_strand_id
1 'polypeptide(L)'
;MAYPTVSAPYGLKPINLIGGQVFAGSTRNIPIQYGYNVNIGYGDPVVISAGNITRPTIAAATTGKQITGIFLGCSYTSPLTKQKLFSQYWPASTLAGDAVAIVTDDPDTVFKVVMLSAAGGTVTSGSQALVGLNVAGADAAANVNTGNSTVGAVTPSATPSTGLVYRVLETVKESAITTAVPSTSTTTTTITVPALASALVIGSEVNFIAANGQLVNTGSFLTANYAVGATSLVMNAASGVTIPASATLVIVQYPEVLVKINFGIHSYYGA
;
A
#
# COMPACT_ATOMS: atom_id res chain seq x y z
N MET A 1 13.99 -17.26 8.02
CA MET A 1 14.06 -15.86 7.54
C MET A 1 12.88 -15.12 8.13
N ALA A 2 13.07 -13.89 8.60
CA ALA A 2 11.95 -13.05 8.98
C ALA A 2 11.47 -12.30 7.73
N TYR A 3 10.21 -12.43 7.41
CA TYR A 3 9.60 -11.63 6.35
C TYR A 3 9.25 -10.24 6.88
N PRO A 4 9.46 -9.17 6.12
CA PRO A 4 9.01 -7.84 6.51
C PRO A 4 7.48 -7.85 6.64
N THR A 5 6.99 -7.28 7.73
CA THR A 5 5.55 -7.21 8.01
C THR A 5 4.97 -5.90 7.54
N VAL A 6 3.88 -5.97 6.77
CA VAL A 6 3.06 -4.81 6.41
C VAL A 6 1.71 -4.95 7.11
N SER A 7 1.45 -4.11 8.09
CA SER A 7 0.26 -4.16 8.95
C SER A 7 -0.80 -3.12 8.59
N ALA A 8 -0.48 -2.18 7.71
CA ALA A 8 -1.38 -1.12 7.28
C ALA A 8 -0.90 -0.52 5.96
N PRO A 9 -1.80 0.10 5.17
CA PRO A 9 -1.41 0.88 4.00
C PRO A 9 -0.55 2.08 4.41
N TYR A 10 0.39 2.44 3.56
CA TYR A 10 1.38 3.49 3.81
C TYR A 10 1.57 4.45 2.62
N GLY A 11 0.70 4.38 1.62
CA GLY A 11 0.79 5.17 0.39
C GLY A 11 1.80 4.63 -0.61
N LEU A 12 2.21 5.48 -1.56
CA LEU A 12 3.17 5.14 -2.61
C LEU A 12 4.58 5.54 -2.17
N LYS A 13 5.50 4.58 -2.15
CA LYS A 13 6.92 4.82 -1.85
C LYS A 13 7.75 4.69 -3.12
N PRO A 14 8.46 5.74 -3.56
CA PRO A 14 9.36 5.65 -4.71
C PRO A 14 10.53 4.72 -4.39
N ILE A 15 10.87 3.83 -5.32
CA ILE A 15 11.98 2.87 -5.15
C ILE A 15 13.02 2.94 -6.24
N ASN A 16 12.61 3.01 -7.51
CA ASN A 16 13.51 3.09 -8.67
C ASN A 16 12.78 3.77 -9.85
N LEU A 17 13.44 3.85 -10.98
CA LEU A 17 12.85 4.22 -12.27
C LEU A 17 12.65 2.96 -13.12
N ILE A 18 11.77 3.04 -14.11
CA ILE A 18 11.62 1.99 -15.12
C ILE A 18 12.98 1.76 -15.80
N GLY A 19 13.35 0.49 -15.97
CA GLY A 19 14.66 0.12 -16.50
C GLY A 19 15.74 -0.10 -15.45
N GLY A 20 15.39 -0.09 -14.17
CA GLY A 20 16.29 -0.47 -13.07
C GLY A 20 17.24 0.66 -12.61
N GLN A 21 17.05 1.87 -13.08
CA GLN A 21 17.81 3.01 -12.57
C GLN A 21 17.35 3.36 -11.15
N VAL A 22 18.31 3.71 -10.29
CA VAL A 22 18.03 4.10 -8.92
C VAL A 22 17.25 5.43 -8.89
N PHE A 23 16.22 5.51 -8.06
CA PHE A 23 15.58 6.78 -7.74
C PHE A 23 16.57 7.69 -6.97
N ALA A 24 17.11 8.67 -7.65
CA ALA A 24 18.12 9.57 -7.10
C ALA A 24 17.51 10.79 -6.36
N GLY A 25 16.24 10.76 -6.00
CA GLY A 25 15.56 11.87 -5.33
C GLY A 25 15.13 12.99 -6.27
N SER A 26 14.80 12.68 -7.51
CA SER A 26 14.21 13.65 -8.45
C SER A 26 12.87 14.16 -7.90
N THR A 27 12.91 15.35 -7.32
CA THR A 27 11.75 15.98 -6.70
C THR A 27 11.64 17.44 -7.13
N ARG A 28 10.41 17.94 -7.17
CA ARG A 28 10.09 19.32 -7.45
C ARG A 28 9.38 19.96 -6.26
N ASN A 29 9.70 21.23 -6.02
CA ASN A 29 9.06 22.04 -5.00
C ASN A 29 7.87 22.78 -5.62
N ILE A 30 6.65 22.54 -5.10
CA ILE A 30 5.42 23.13 -5.60
C ILE A 30 4.65 23.77 -4.44
N PRO A 31 4.14 25.00 -4.57
CA PRO A 31 3.43 25.67 -3.48
C PRO A 31 2.21 24.90 -3.00
N ILE A 32 1.91 25.00 -1.70
CA ILE A 32 0.62 24.59 -1.09
C ILE A 32 -0.16 25.86 -0.82
N GLN A 33 -1.46 25.86 -1.16
CA GLN A 33 -2.32 27.02 -0.94
C GLN A 33 -2.41 27.37 0.55
N TYR A 34 -2.34 28.66 0.87
CA TYR A 34 -2.58 29.14 2.24
C TYR A 34 -3.89 28.61 2.81
N GLY A 35 -3.83 28.01 3.98
CA GLY A 35 -5.02 27.45 4.64
C GLY A 35 -5.63 26.23 3.94
N TYR A 36 -4.93 25.53 3.05
CA TYR A 36 -5.44 24.34 2.38
C TYR A 36 -6.00 23.32 3.37
N ASN A 37 -7.28 22.97 3.23
CA ASN A 37 -8.10 22.31 4.24
C ASN A 37 -8.12 20.78 4.16
N VAL A 38 -7.13 20.16 3.52
CA VAL A 38 -7.03 18.70 3.45
C VAL A 38 -5.64 18.27 3.92
N ASN A 39 -5.59 17.22 4.76
CA ASN A 39 -4.32 16.59 5.10
C ASN A 39 -3.72 15.91 3.88
N ILE A 40 -2.43 16.10 3.64
CA ILE A 40 -1.68 15.37 2.61
C ILE A 40 -0.60 14.57 3.34
N GLY A 41 -0.66 13.25 3.26
CA GLY A 41 0.34 12.36 3.87
C GLY A 41 1.47 12.00 2.92
N TYR A 42 2.59 11.56 3.46
CA TYR A 42 3.67 10.96 2.69
C TYR A 42 3.18 9.79 1.86
N GLY A 43 3.38 9.84 0.56
CA GLY A 43 2.89 8.82 -0.37
C GLY A 43 1.49 9.09 -0.95
N ASP A 44 0.88 10.24 -0.66
CA ASP A 44 -0.37 10.64 -1.31
C ASP A 44 -0.13 11.08 -2.76
N PRO A 45 -0.97 10.65 -3.71
CA PRO A 45 -1.00 11.24 -5.04
C PRO A 45 -1.52 12.67 -4.98
N VAL A 46 -0.93 13.54 -5.78
CA VAL A 46 -1.26 14.97 -5.82
C VAL A 46 -1.39 15.47 -7.24
N VAL A 47 -2.18 16.54 -7.40
CA VAL A 47 -2.37 17.25 -8.66
C VAL A 47 -2.06 18.75 -8.49
N ILE A 48 -1.70 19.42 -9.57
CA ILE A 48 -1.60 20.87 -9.61
C ILE A 48 -2.95 21.45 -10.01
N SER A 49 -3.48 22.33 -9.18
CA SER A 49 -4.70 23.10 -9.46
C SER A 49 -4.41 24.58 -9.16
N ALA A 50 -4.64 25.43 -10.15
CA ALA A 50 -4.36 26.88 -10.05
C ALA A 50 -2.94 27.18 -9.50
N GLY A 51 -1.94 26.39 -9.93
CA GLY A 51 -0.54 26.56 -9.54
C GLY A 51 -0.18 26.00 -8.15
N ASN A 52 -1.12 25.46 -7.40
CA ASN A 52 -0.89 24.89 -6.07
C ASN A 52 -1.13 23.38 -6.06
N ILE A 53 -0.50 22.69 -5.13
CA ILE A 53 -0.75 21.26 -4.88
C ILE A 53 -2.10 21.08 -4.20
N THR A 54 -2.86 20.10 -4.69
CA THR A 54 -4.07 19.60 -4.08
C THR A 54 -4.07 18.06 -4.05
N ARG A 55 -4.73 17.48 -3.06
CA ARG A 55 -4.93 16.03 -2.97
C ARG A 55 -6.22 15.67 -3.73
N PRO A 56 -6.14 14.92 -4.83
CA PRO A 56 -7.33 14.47 -5.54
C PRO A 56 -8.01 13.32 -4.80
N THR A 57 -9.30 13.12 -5.02
CA THR A 57 -9.97 11.86 -4.68
C THR A 57 -9.66 10.84 -5.78
N ILE A 58 -9.02 9.74 -5.48
CA ILE A 58 -8.56 8.72 -6.44
C ILE A 58 -9.43 7.45 -6.46
N ALA A 59 -10.67 7.53 -5.98
CA ALA A 59 -11.60 6.39 -5.99
C ALA A 59 -11.80 5.79 -7.39
N ALA A 60 -12.18 4.53 -7.42
CA ALA A 60 -12.15 3.54 -8.51
C ALA A 60 -12.70 3.93 -9.89
N ALA A 61 -13.27 5.09 -10.09
CA ALA A 61 -13.95 5.45 -11.32
C ALA A 61 -13.57 6.83 -11.88
N THR A 62 -12.43 7.38 -11.51
CA THR A 62 -12.08 8.72 -11.95
C THR A 62 -11.33 8.70 -13.29
N THR A 63 -12.07 8.47 -14.34
CA THR A 63 -11.66 8.87 -15.70
C THR A 63 -11.42 10.39 -15.71
N GLY A 64 -10.25 10.82 -16.13
CA GLY A 64 -9.96 12.23 -16.39
C GLY A 64 -9.28 13.02 -15.26
N LYS A 65 -8.94 12.44 -14.11
CA LYS A 65 -8.10 13.12 -13.11
C LYS A 65 -6.63 12.84 -13.38
N GLN A 66 -5.94 13.90 -13.76
CA GLN A 66 -4.50 13.86 -13.94
C GLN A 66 -3.80 13.86 -12.58
N ILE A 67 -2.86 12.96 -12.37
CA ILE A 67 -1.95 12.97 -11.22
C ILE A 67 -0.64 13.62 -11.67
N THR A 68 -0.20 14.62 -10.93
CA THR A 68 1.10 15.26 -11.21
C THR A 68 2.25 14.45 -10.64
N GLY A 69 2.07 13.86 -9.46
CA GLY A 69 3.12 13.09 -8.79
C GLY A 69 2.70 12.64 -7.40
N ILE A 70 3.70 12.23 -6.62
CA ILE A 70 3.50 11.72 -5.26
C ILE A 70 4.15 12.67 -4.26
N PHE A 71 3.40 13.02 -3.21
CA PHE A 71 3.85 13.88 -2.13
C PHE A 71 4.83 13.14 -1.21
N LEU A 72 5.99 13.73 -0.99
CA LEU A 72 7.05 13.17 -0.13
C LEU A 72 7.29 13.98 1.15
N GLY A 73 6.59 15.08 1.30
CA GLY A 73 6.72 15.96 2.46
C GLY A 73 6.54 17.41 2.09
N CYS A 74 6.66 18.28 3.08
CA CYS A 74 6.55 19.72 2.89
C CYS A 74 7.46 20.51 3.83
N SER A 75 7.67 21.77 3.48
CA SER A 75 8.27 22.73 4.38
C SER A 75 7.40 23.98 4.49
N TYR A 76 7.26 24.51 5.67
CA TYR A 76 6.49 25.72 5.94
C TYR A 76 6.94 26.39 7.24
N THR A 77 6.64 27.68 7.41
CA THR A 77 6.84 28.37 8.67
C THR A 77 5.61 28.19 9.54
N SER A 78 5.80 27.57 10.71
CA SER A 78 4.70 27.36 11.67
C SER A 78 4.05 28.69 12.06
N PRO A 79 2.76 28.86 11.89
CA PRO A 79 2.07 30.09 12.29
C PRO A 79 2.11 30.32 13.81
N LEU A 80 2.29 29.24 14.59
CA LEU A 80 2.34 29.30 16.05
C LEU A 80 3.74 29.63 16.58
N THR A 81 4.76 28.86 16.18
CA THR A 81 6.12 28.99 16.73
C THR A 81 7.01 29.92 15.91
N LYS A 82 6.59 30.34 14.72
CA LYS A 82 7.37 31.14 13.74
C LYS A 82 8.67 30.47 13.28
N GLN A 83 8.80 29.16 13.48
CA GLN A 83 9.96 28.38 13.08
C GLN A 83 9.69 27.70 11.73
N LYS A 84 10.71 27.57 10.90
CA LYS A 84 10.67 26.77 9.67
C LYS A 84 10.63 25.29 10.05
N LEU A 85 9.60 24.58 9.58
CA LEU A 85 9.40 23.17 9.81
C LEU A 85 9.56 22.40 8.49
N PHE A 86 10.13 21.20 8.59
CA PHE A 86 10.11 20.18 7.55
C PHE A 86 9.22 19.06 8.09
N SER A 87 8.14 18.77 7.38
CA SER A 87 7.14 17.81 7.83
C SER A 87 6.94 16.72 6.79
N GLN A 88 6.74 15.49 7.25
CA GLN A 88 6.38 14.36 6.41
C GLN A 88 4.95 14.48 5.86
N TYR A 89 4.07 15.26 6.51
CA TYR A 89 2.71 15.47 6.06
C TYR A 89 2.33 16.95 6.17
N TRP A 90 1.34 17.37 5.39
CA TRP A 90 0.72 18.68 5.49
C TRP A 90 -0.51 18.59 6.42
N PRO A 91 -0.52 19.31 7.55
CA PRO A 91 -1.71 19.41 8.40
C PRO A 91 -2.77 20.32 7.75
N ALA A 92 -4.00 19.83 7.65
CA ALA A 92 -5.12 20.60 7.11
C ALA A 92 -5.26 21.96 7.80
N SER A 93 -5.70 22.96 7.04
CA SER A 93 -5.98 24.32 7.53
C SER A 93 -4.78 25.06 8.14
N THR A 94 -3.56 24.65 7.83
CA THR A 94 -2.36 25.36 8.28
C THR A 94 -2.22 26.71 7.57
N LEU A 95 -2.17 27.79 8.35
CA LEU A 95 -2.11 29.18 7.87
C LEU A 95 -0.64 29.58 7.61
N ALA A 96 0.01 28.96 6.65
CA ALA A 96 1.39 29.26 6.24
C ALA A 96 1.41 29.73 4.78
N GLY A 97 1.93 30.93 4.54
CA GLY A 97 2.00 31.51 3.18
C GLY A 97 3.25 31.11 2.39
N ASP A 98 4.22 30.47 3.04
CA ASP A 98 5.48 30.00 2.46
C ASP A 98 5.53 28.46 2.34
N ALA A 99 4.37 27.81 2.36
CA ALA A 99 4.28 26.37 2.32
C ALA A 99 4.63 25.81 0.95
N VAL A 100 5.54 24.82 0.93
CA VAL A 100 6.03 24.17 -0.27
C VAL A 100 5.98 22.65 -0.08
N ALA A 101 5.34 21.95 -1.01
CA ALA A 101 5.36 20.50 -1.11
C ALA A 101 6.58 20.01 -1.86
N ILE A 102 7.16 18.92 -1.42
CA ILE A 102 8.19 18.16 -2.11
C ILE A 102 7.49 17.00 -2.83
N VAL A 103 7.52 17.02 -4.15
CA VAL A 103 6.75 16.08 -4.99
C VAL A 103 7.68 15.36 -5.95
N THR A 104 7.55 14.04 -6.01
CA THR A 104 8.12 13.24 -7.10
C THR A 104 7.15 13.26 -8.26
N ASP A 105 7.53 13.90 -9.36
CA ASP A 105 6.69 14.08 -10.55
C ASP A 105 7.32 13.49 -11.82
N ASP A 106 8.34 12.67 -11.68
CA ASP A 106 8.93 11.93 -12.79
C ASP A 106 7.98 10.77 -13.17
N PRO A 107 7.47 10.76 -14.43
CA PRO A 107 6.52 9.76 -14.90
C PRO A 107 7.09 8.34 -14.97
N ASP A 108 8.41 8.18 -14.96
CA ASP A 108 9.06 6.87 -15.00
C ASP A 108 9.37 6.31 -13.61
N THR A 109 9.01 7.04 -12.55
CA THR A 109 9.18 6.56 -11.18
C THR A 109 8.30 5.34 -10.92
N VAL A 110 8.91 4.32 -10.36
CA VAL A 110 8.26 3.10 -9.87
C VAL A 110 8.03 3.23 -8.37
N PHE A 111 6.81 2.95 -7.96
CA PHE A 111 6.39 3.03 -6.56
C PHE A 111 6.05 1.66 -6.02
N LYS A 112 6.41 1.43 -4.76
CA LYS A 112 5.92 0.30 -3.99
C LYS A 112 4.65 0.72 -3.25
N VAL A 113 3.60 -0.08 -3.32
CA VAL A 113 2.30 0.21 -2.73
C VAL A 113 1.61 -1.08 -2.29
N VAL A 114 0.78 -0.96 -1.27
CA VAL A 114 -0.05 -2.07 -0.75
C VAL A 114 -1.27 -2.28 -1.63
N MET A 115 -1.66 -3.54 -1.84
CA MET A 115 -2.94 -3.91 -2.44
C MET A 115 -4.06 -3.86 -1.40
N LEU A 116 -5.19 -3.25 -1.78
CA LEU A 116 -6.39 -3.12 -0.96
C LEU A 116 -7.61 -3.63 -1.72
N SER A 117 -8.68 -3.96 -1.00
CA SER A 117 -9.99 -4.17 -1.59
C SER A 117 -10.62 -2.84 -2.03
N ALA A 118 -11.66 -2.88 -2.86
CA ALA A 118 -12.36 -1.67 -3.32
C ALA A 118 -12.91 -0.82 -2.16
N ALA A 119 -13.17 -1.41 -1.02
CA ALA A 119 -13.60 -0.73 0.20
C ALA A 119 -12.43 -0.26 1.10
N GLY A 120 -11.17 -0.34 0.63
CA GLY A 120 -10.00 0.01 1.43
C GLY A 120 -9.59 -1.05 2.46
N GLY A 121 -10.24 -2.21 2.45
CA GLY A 121 -9.92 -3.34 3.33
C GLY A 121 -8.74 -4.16 2.83
N THR A 122 -8.40 -5.20 3.58
CA THR A 122 -7.33 -6.15 3.23
C THR A 122 -7.64 -6.93 1.97
N VAL A 123 -6.61 -7.22 1.21
CA VAL A 123 -6.60 -8.15 0.08
C VAL A 123 -5.70 -9.33 0.41
N THR A 124 -6.07 -10.49 -0.06
CA THR A 124 -5.53 -11.76 0.38
C THR A 124 -4.42 -12.31 -0.48
N SER A 125 -4.28 -11.86 -1.72
CA SER A 125 -3.18 -12.31 -2.57
C SER A 125 -2.75 -11.27 -3.58
N GLY A 126 -1.44 -11.08 -3.70
CA GLY A 126 -0.80 -10.43 -4.84
C GLY A 126 -0.52 -11.46 -5.93
N SER A 127 -1.54 -11.84 -6.69
CA SER A 127 -1.38 -12.82 -7.78
C SER A 127 -0.46 -12.29 -8.88
N GLN A 128 0.38 -13.16 -9.43
CA GLN A 128 1.19 -12.86 -10.61
C GLN A 128 0.32 -12.42 -11.81
N ALA A 129 -0.95 -12.82 -11.85
CA ALA A 129 -1.91 -12.40 -12.87
C ALA A 129 -2.21 -10.89 -12.87
N LEU A 130 -1.88 -10.17 -11.80
CA LEU A 130 -2.02 -8.70 -11.72
C LEU A 130 -0.97 -7.95 -12.54
N VAL A 131 0.17 -8.58 -12.83
CA VAL A 131 1.27 -7.96 -13.57
C VAL A 131 0.83 -7.61 -14.98
N GLY A 132 1.04 -6.35 -15.37
CA GLY A 132 0.59 -5.82 -16.65
C GLY A 132 -0.86 -5.30 -16.66
N LEU A 133 -1.62 -5.44 -15.57
CA LEU A 133 -2.96 -4.86 -15.46
C LEU A 133 -2.92 -3.43 -14.95
N ASN A 134 -3.94 -2.65 -15.33
CA ASN A 134 -4.21 -1.37 -14.72
C ASN A 134 -5.12 -1.55 -13.51
N VAL A 135 -4.85 -0.83 -12.44
CA VAL A 135 -5.58 -0.93 -11.17
C VAL A 135 -6.01 0.45 -10.68
N ALA A 136 -7.13 0.51 -9.97
CA ALA A 136 -7.60 1.73 -9.34
C ALA A 136 -6.78 2.05 -8.08
N GLY A 137 -6.92 3.28 -7.57
CA GLY A 137 -6.47 3.65 -6.24
C GLY A 137 -7.60 3.47 -5.22
N ALA A 138 -7.26 3.03 -4.01
CA ALA A 138 -8.12 3.17 -2.85
C ALA A 138 -7.82 4.51 -2.20
N ASP A 139 -8.84 5.36 -2.08
CA ASP A 139 -8.71 6.66 -1.42
C ASP A 139 -9.11 6.55 0.05
N ALA A 140 -8.21 6.97 0.92
CA ALA A 140 -8.49 7.11 2.35
C ALA A 140 -7.69 8.29 2.92
N ALA A 141 -8.20 8.89 4.00
CA ALA A 141 -7.54 10.02 4.64
C ALA A 141 -6.16 9.65 5.17
N ALA A 142 -5.19 10.56 5.05
CA ALA A 142 -3.86 10.36 5.61
C ALA A 142 -3.92 10.11 7.13
N ASN A 143 -3.06 9.24 7.61
CA ASN A 143 -2.91 8.98 9.05
C ASN A 143 -2.08 10.10 9.68
N VAL A 144 -2.73 11.01 10.37
CA VAL A 144 -2.09 12.17 11.00
C VAL A 144 -1.12 11.80 12.13
N ASN A 145 -1.27 10.62 12.74
CA ASN A 145 -0.37 10.18 13.82
C ASN A 145 0.97 9.69 13.28
N THR A 146 0.97 9.09 12.09
CA THR A 146 2.19 8.59 11.44
C THR A 146 2.70 9.53 10.35
N GLY A 147 1.87 10.45 9.86
CA GLY A 147 2.18 11.28 8.70
C GLY A 147 2.15 10.56 7.36
N ASN A 148 1.80 9.27 7.35
CA ASN A 148 1.74 8.47 6.12
C ASN A 148 0.36 8.58 5.45
N SER A 149 0.35 8.46 4.14
CA SER A 149 -0.84 8.17 3.36
C SER A 149 -1.42 6.80 3.75
N THR A 150 -2.71 6.62 3.52
CA THR A 150 -3.38 5.30 3.60
C THR A 150 -3.90 4.85 2.24
N VAL A 151 -3.47 5.50 1.18
CA VAL A 151 -3.77 5.13 -0.21
C VAL A 151 -3.12 3.79 -0.55
N GLY A 152 -3.83 2.99 -1.33
CA GLY A 152 -3.35 1.70 -1.84
C GLY A 152 -3.78 1.48 -3.28
N ALA A 153 -3.30 0.40 -3.89
CA ALA A 153 -3.77 -0.09 -5.17
C ALA A 153 -4.92 -1.09 -4.95
N VAL A 154 -6.00 -0.95 -5.73
CA VAL A 154 -7.18 -1.82 -5.60
C VAL A 154 -7.08 -2.98 -6.56
N THR A 155 -7.37 -4.20 -6.08
CA THR A 155 -7.51 -5.37 -6.96
C THR A 155 -8.55 -5.11 -8.05
N PRO A 156 -8.22 -5.32 -9.33
CA PRO A 156 -9.19 -5.09 -10.40
C PRO A 156 -10.34 -6.09 -10.32
N SER A 157 -11.57 -5.61 -10.44
CA SER A 157 -12.73 -6.45 -10.69
C SER A 157 -12.78 -6.77 -12.18
N ALA A 158 -12.23 -7.88 -12.59
CA ALA A 158 -12.46 -8.61 -13.85
C ALA A 158 -12.02 -7.97 -15.20
N THR A 159 -11.81 -6.67 -15.37
CA THR A 159 -11.38 -6.12 -16.68
C THR A 159 -10.40 -4.96 -16.54
N PRO A 160 -9.23 -4.99 -17.21
CA PRO A 160 -8.34 -3.84 -17.25
C PRO A 160 -9.03 -2.70 -18.01
N SER A 161 -9.34 -1.58 -17.34
CA SER A 161 -9.87 -0.39 -17.99
C SER A 161 -8.76 0.65 -18.18
N THR A 162 -8.81 1.35 -19.29
CA THR A 162 -7.79 2.33 -19.70
C THR A 162 -7.74 3.59 -18.81
N GLY A 163 -8.75 3.82 -17.97
CA GLY A 163 -8.85 5.00 -17.11
C GLY A 163 -8.36 4.79 -15.66
N LEU A 164 -7.72 3.67 -15.36
CA LEU A 164 -7.28 3.36 -14.00
C LEU A 164 -5.92 3.98 -13.68
N VAL A 165 -5.72 4.35 -12.42
CA VAL A 165 -4.66 5.25 -11.95
C VAL A 165 -3.27 4.63 -12.06
N TYR A 166 -3.13 3.36 -11.73
CA TYR A 166 -1.83 2.69 -11.65
C TYR A 166 -1.75 1.52 -12.60
N ARG A 167 -0.53 1.24 -13.08
CA ARG A 167 -0.18 0.03 -13.79
C ARG A 167 0.72 -0.83 -12.93
N VAL A 168 0.35 -2.10 -12.71
CA VAL A 168 1.16 -3.07 -11.97
C VAL A 168 2.31 -3.54 -12.84
N LEU A 169 3.52 -3.42 -12.35
CA LEU A 169 4.75 -3.87 -13.02
C LEU A 169 5.21 -5.22 -12.49
N GLU A 170 5.14 -5.41 -11.16
CA GLU A 170 5.63 -6.60 -10.50
C GLU A 170 4.92 -6.81 -9.15
N THR A 171 4.92 -8.04 -8.67
CA THR A 171 4.47 -8.38 -7.30
C THR A 171 5.68 -8.52 -6.39
N VAL A 172 5.59 -7.97 -5.18
CA VAL A 172 6.64 -8.11 -4.16
C VAL A 172 6.38 -9.41 -3.39
N LYS A 173 7.13 -10.46 -3.73
CA LYS A 173 6.91 -11.81 -3.19
C LYS A 173 7.32 -11.99 -1.72
N GLU A 174 8.03 -11.01 -1.18
CA GLU A 174 8.67 -11.09 0.14
C GLU A 174 7.84 -10.42 1.24
N SER A 175 6.71 -9.82 0.89
CA SER A 175 5.84 -9.15 1.87
C SER A 175 4.87 -10.15 2.48
N ALA A 176 5.17 -10.54 3.71
CA ALA A 176 4.29 -11.36 4.54
C ALA A 176 4.21 -10.79 5.94
N ILE A 177 3.07 -10.97 6.60
CA ILE A 177 2.80 -10.25 7.84
C ILE A 177 3.17 -11.01 9.08
N THR A 178 2.86 -12.25 9.15
CA THR A 178 2.97 -12.97 10.40
C THR A 178 3.59 -14.33 10.18
N THR A 179 4.48 -14.69 11.04
CA THR A 179 4.94 -16.06 11.15
C THR A 179 4.43 -16.63 12.47
N ALA A 180 3.62 -17.69 12.39
CA ALA A 180 3.21 -18.48 13.54
C ALA A 180 3.62 -19.92 13.28
N VAL A 181 4.00 -20.63 14.33
CA VAL A 181 4.43 -22.02 14.23
C VAL A 181 3.30 -22.91 14.69
N PRO A 182 2.74 -23.79 13.84
CA PRO A 182 1.76 -24.75 14.27
C PRO A 182 2.34 -25.75 15.25
N SER A 183 1.61 -26.06 16.31
CA SER A 183 2.03 -27.05 17.31
C SER A 183 1.88 -28.48 16.81
N THR A 184 0.98 -28.73 15.86
CA THR A 184 0.70 -30.05 15.29
C THR A 184 0.50 -29.99 13.79
N SER A 185 0.81 -31.07 13.10
CA SER A 185 0.49 -31.24 11.69
C SER A 185 -1.04 -31.21 11.47
N THR A 186 -1.49 -30.53 10.41
CA THR A 186 -2.93 -30.44 10.10
C THR A 186 -3.20 -30.44 8.59
N THR A 187 -4.32 -31.08 8.25
CA THR A 187 -4.96 -31.01 6.91
C THR A 187 -6.38 -30.46 7.01
N THR A 188 -6.81 -30.05 8.21
CA THR A 188 -8.17 -29.57 8.48
C THR A 188 -8.29 -28.06 8.26
N THR A 189 -9.52 -27.56 8.38
CA THR A 189 -9.80 -26.12 8.28
C THR A 189 -9.36 -25.35 9.53
N THR A 190 -9.01 -26.02 10.62
CA THR A 190 -8.60 -25.38 11.87
C THR A 190 -7.14 -25.69 12.18
N ILE A 191 -6.36 -24.64 12.42
CA ILE A 191 -4.95 -24.74 12.79
C ILE A 191 -4.79 -24.27 14.23
N THR A 192 -4.19 -25.10 15.08
CA THR A 192 -3.78 -24.68 16.42
C THR A 192 -2.40 -24.05 16.33
N VAL A 193 -2.26 -22.83 16.83
CA VAL A 193 -1.03 -22.03 16.80
C VAL A 193 -0.67 -21.58 18.22
N PRO A 194 0.59 -21.22 18.49
CA PRO A 194 0.92 -20.46 19.69
C PRO A 194 0.15 -19.15 19.73
N ALA A 195 0.03 -18.55 20.91
CA ALA A 195 -0.63 -17.28 21.07
C ALA A 195 -0.06 -16.23 20.08
N LEU A 196 -0.92 -15.66 19.26
CA LEU A 196 -0.54 -14.72 18.22
C LEU A 196 0.08 -13.46 18.82
N ALA A 197 1.22 -13.06 18.28
CA ALA A 197 1.87 -11.81 18.64
C ALA A 197 1.22 -10.58 17.99
N SER A 198 0.47 -10.78 16.90
CA SER A 198 -0.19 -9.73 16.14
C SER A 198 -1.61 -10.14 15.78
N ALA A 199 -2.52 -9.16 15.66
CA ALA A 199 -3.86 -9.41 15.16
C ALA A 199 -3.82 -9.82 13.69
N LEU A 200 -4.71 -10.73 13.29
CA LEU A 200 -4.89 -11.16 11.90
C LEU A 200 -6.29 -10.78 11.41
N VAL A 201 -6.40 -10.53 10.12
CA VAL A 201 -7.65 -10.06 9.50
C VAL A 201 -8.27 -11.15 8.64
N ILE A 202 -9.60 -11.20 8.64
CA ILE A 202 -10.37 -12.08 7.75
C ILE A 202 -9.90 -11.97 6.31
N GLY A 203 -9.84 -13.06 5.59
CA GLY A 203 -9.42 -13.14 4.21
C GLY A 203 -7.90 -13.16 3.99
N SER A 204 -7.07 -13.09 5.03
CA SER A 204 -5.63 -13.25 4.89
C SER A 204 -5.27 -14.64 4.39
N GLU A 205 -4.40 -14.73 3.39
CA GLU A 205 -3.93 -16.00 2.84
C GLU A 205 -2.98 -16.70 3.83
N VAL A 206 -3.17 -17.99 4.01
CA VAL A 206 -2.38 -18.83 4.92
C VAL A 206 -1.41 -19.69 4.13
N ASN A 207 -0.12 -19.45 4.27
CA ASN A 207 0.95 -20.22 3.65
C ASN A 207 1.87 -20.78 4.74
N PHE A 208 2.82 -21.63 4.38
CA PHE A 208 3.84 -22.09 5.33
C PHE A 208 5.20 -22.30 4.64
N ILE A 209 6.24 -22.26 5.44
CA ILE A 209 7.60 -22.59 4.99
C ILE A 209 7.84 -24.07 5.27
N ALA A 210 8.10 -24.84 4.23
CA ALA A 210 8.50 -26.25 4.33
C ALA A 210 9.91 -26.40 4.92
N ALA A 211 10.27 -27.59 5.36
CA ALA A 211 11.56 -27.89 5.93
C ALA A 211 12.78 -27.57 5.03
N ASN A 212 12.58 -27.59 3.71
CA ASN A 212 13.58 -27.20 2.72
C ASN A 212 13.69 -25.67 2.53
N GLY A 213 12.93 -24.86 3.30
CA GLY A 213 12.90 -23.42 3.21
C GLY A 213 12.00 -22.85 2.10
N GLN A 214 11.31 -23.70 1.35
CA GLN A 214 10.40 -23.28 0.29
C GLN A 214 9.06 -22.82 0.87
N LEU A 215 8.53 -21.70 0.35
CA LEU A 215 7.17 -21.25 0.65
C LEU A 215 6.15 -22.13 -0.09
N VAL A 216 5.24 -22.71 0.66
CA VAL A 216 4.14 -23.53 0.12
C VAL A 216 2.82 -22.77 0.30
N ASN A 217 2.15 -22.54 -0.83
CA ASN A 217 0.84 -21.91 -0.84
C ASN A 217 -0.23 -22.98 -0.58
N THR A 218 -1.09 -22.73 0.41
CA THR A 218 -2.20 -23.66 0.74
C THR A 218 -3.46 -23.40 -0.07
N GLY A 219 -3.58 -22.24 -0.70
CA GLY A 219 -4.81 -21.77 -1.35
C GLY A 219 -5.96 -21.47 -0.38
N SER A 220 -5.70 -21.40 0.90
CA SER A 220 -6.68 -21.21 1.95
C SER A 220 -6.58 -19.84 2.59
N PHE A 221 -7.71 -19.32 3.09
CA PHE A 221 -7.83 -17.97 3.65
C PHE A 221 -8.51 -18.02 5.02
N LEU A 222 -8.15 -17.09 5.91
CA LEU A 222 -8.77 -16.94 7.21
C LEU A 222 -10.25 -16.53 7.08
N THR A 223 -11.12 -17.15 7.85
CA THR A 223 -12.57 -16.92 7.82
C THR A 223 -13.06 -15.87 8.82
N ALA A 224 -12.19 -15.41 9.73
CA ALA A 224 -12.52 -14.43 10.76
C ALA A 224 -11.32 -13.53 11.08
N ASN A 225 -11.59 -12.46 11.82
CA ASN A 225 -10.54 -11.65 12.45
C ASN A 225 -10.08 -12.35 13.73
N TYR A 226 -8.78 -12.32 13.99
CA TYR A 226 -8.16 -12.90 15.19
C TYR A 226 -7.42 -11.81 15.96
N ALA A 227 -7.70 -11.71 17.24
CA ALA A 227 -7.01 -10.79 18.14
C ALA A 227 -5.62 -11.32 18.53
N VAL A 228 -4.80 -10.43 19.05
CA VAL A 228 -3.55 -10.81 19.73
C VAL A 228 -3.87 -11.83 20.84
N GLY A 229 -3.08 -12.88 20.95
CA GLY A 229 -3.27 -13.95 21.92
C GLY A 229 -4.17 -15.10 21.45
N ALA A 230 -4.81 -15.02 20.28
CA ALA A 230 -5.57 -16.15 19.74
C ALA A 230 -4.67 -17.37 19.49
N THR A 231 -5.19 -18.57 19.76
CA THR A 231 -4.43 -19.83 19.66
C THR A 231 -5.00 -20.80 18.61
N SER A 232 -6.04 -20.38 17.90
CA SER A 232 -6.69 -21.18 16.86
C SER A 232 -7.06 -20.30 15.68
N LEU A 233 -6.78 -20.76 14.48
CA LEU A 233 -7.12 -20.12 13.21
C LEU A 233 -8.03 -21.01 12.40
N VAL A 234 -9.06 -20.46 11.79
CA VAL A 234 -10.00 -21.19 10.93
C VAL A 234 -9.87 -20.70 9.50
N MET A 235 -9.67 -21.64 8.58
CA MET A 235 -9.59 -21.39 7.14
C MET A 235 -10.90 -21.69 6.42
N ASN A 236 -11.12 -21.08 5.27
CA ASN A 236 -12.32 -21.26 4.44
C ASN A 236 -12.42 -22.67 3.83
N ALA A 237 -11.30 -23.34 3.63
CA ALA A 237 -11.21 -24.70 3.11
C ALA A 237 -10.08 -25.43 3.81
N ALA A 238 -10.14 -26.75 3.83
CA ALA A 238 -9.01 -27.56 4.24
C ALA A 238 -7.85 -27.32 3.26
N SER A 239 -6.65 -27.19 3.81
CA SER A 239 -5.44 -27.13 3.00
C SER A 239 -5.35 -28.37 2.11
N GLY A 240 -5.13 -28.21 0.81
CA GLY A 240 -4.84 -29.32 -0.11
C GLY A 240 -3.51 -30.02 0.18
N VAL A 241 -2.71 -29.46 1.09
CA VAL A 241 -1.42 -29.96 1.53
C VAL A 241 -1.38 -30.07 3.05
N THR A 242 -0.65 -31.02 3.58
CA THR A 242 -0.42 -31.14 5.02
C THR A 242 0.51 -30.03 5.50
N ILE A 243 0.07 -29.24 6.46
CA ILE A 243 0.94 -28.28 7.17
C ILE A 243 1.69 -29.07 8.25
N PRO A 244 3.01 -29.25 8.15
CA PRO A 244 3.76 -30.05 9.09
C PRO A 244 3.79 -29.45 10.51
N ALA A 245 3.93 -30.29 11.51
CA ALA A 245 4.21 -29.83 12.85
C ALA A 245 5.51 -28.99 12.88
N SER A 246 5.51 -27.91 13.63
CA SER A 246 6.63 -26.98 13.73
C SER A 246 6.96 -26.22 12.42
N ALA A 247 6.12 -26.28 11.39
CA ALA A 247 6.27 -25.42 10.22
C ALA A 247 5.99 -23.96 10.58
N THR A 248 6.71 -23.04 9.97
CA THR A 248 6.43 -21.61 10.12
C THR A 248 5.28 -21.23 9.21
N LEU A 249 4.17 -20.79 9.77
CA LEU A 249 3.07 -20.20 9.00
C LEU A 249 3.47 -18.81 8.50
N VAL A 250 3.10 -18.53 7.28
CA VAL A 250 3.28 -17.21 6.64
C VAL A 250 1.91 -16.74 6.22
N ILE A 251 1.40 -15.71 6.88
CA ILE A 251 0.06 -15.19 6.65
C ILE A 251 0.19 -13.85 5.94
N VAL A 252 -0.35 -13.79 4.73
CA VAL A 252 -0.24 -12.62 3.86
C VAL A 252 -1.45 -11.73 4.07
N GLN A 253 -1.20 -10.53 4.55
CA GLN A 253 -2.14 -9.41 4.56
C GLN A 253 -1.46 -8.25 3.84
N TYR A 254 -2.16 -7.36 3.21
CA TYR A 254 -1.55 -6.22 2.56
C TYR A 254 -0.38 -6.60 1.63
N PRO A 255 -0.59 -7.48 0.63
CA PRO A 255 0.44 -7.79 -0.33
C PRO A 255 0.89 -6.50 -1.03
N GLU A 256 2.18 -6.40 -1.30
CA GLU A 256 2.76 -5.25 -1.97
C GLU A 256 2.95 -5.51 -3.46
N VAL A 257 2.80 -4.47 -4.23
CA VAL A 257 3.07 -4.47 -5.68
C VAL A 257 3.92 -3.27 -6.08
N LEU A 258 4.66 -3.43 -7.16
CA LEU A 258 5.34 -2.34 -7.83
C LEU A 258 4.41 -1.77 -8.89
N VAL A 259 4.18 -0.48 -8.83
CA VAL A 259 3.31 0.23 -9.78
C VAL A 259 3.97 1.48 -10.33
N LYS A 260 3.51 1.91 -11.50
CA LYS A 260 3.73 3.27 -11.98
C LYS A 260 2.39 3.97 -12.18
N ILE A 261 2.41 5.30 -12.22
CA ILE A 261 1.24 6.09 -12.63
C ILE A 261 0.98 5.78 -14.11
N ASN A 262 -0.27 5.44 -14.43
CA ASN A 262 -0.64 5.04 -15.79
C ASN A 262 -0.46 6.19 -16.76
N PHE A 263 -0.03 5.86 -18.00
CA PHE A 263 0.33 6.82 -19.03
C PHE A 263 -0.74 7.89 -19.31
N GLY A 264 -2.01 7.54 -19.39
CA GLY A 264 -3.10 8.49 -19.64
C GLY A 264 -3.56 9.30 -18.42
N ILE A 265 -2.94 9.08 -17.24
CA ILE A 265 -3.33 9.70 -15.97
C ILE A 265 -2.25 10.68 -15.47
N HIS A 266 -1.00 10.47 -15.84
CA HIS A 266 0.06 11.39 -15.46
C HIS A 266 -0.09 12.72 -16.22
N SER A 267 0.00 13.87 -15.51
CA SER A 267 -0.26 15.21 -16.08
C SER A 267 0.64 15.60 -17.23
N TYR A 268 1.80 14.95 -17.39
CA TYR A 268 2.71 15.22 -18.52
C TYR A 268 2.33 14.48 -19.81
N TYR A 269 1.42 13.51 -19.74
CA TYR A 269 1.01 12.69 -20.88
C TYR A 269 -0.49 12.75 -21.16
N GLY A 270 -1.27 13.38 -20.28
CA GLY A 270 -2.70 13.60 -20.46
C GLY A 270 -2.94 14.92 -21.20
N ALA A 271 -3.57 14.87 -22.36
CA ALA A 271 -4.13 16.01 -23.04
C ALA A 271 -5.60 16.15 -22.70
#